data_f8b7304f23a5b055d8bcf8018780078f
#
_entry.id   f8b7304f23a5b055d8bcf8018780078f
#
_cell.length_a   1.000
_cell.length_b   1.000
_cell.length_c   1.000
_cell.angle_alpha   90.00
_cell.angle_beta   90.00
_cell.angle_gamma   90.00
#
_symmetry.space_group_name_H-M   'P 1'
#
loop_
_entity.id
_entity.type
_entity.pdbx_description
1 polymer ?
#
loop_
_entity_poly.entity_id
_entity_poly.type
_entity_poly.pdbx_seq_one_letter_code
_entity_poly.pdbx_strand_id
1 'polypeptide(L)'
;LEAYEEGKKSEAIIDINHTKEYEELSLTKTAEHTRAYVKVQDGCNQFCSYCIIPYTRGRVRSRKMEDVYEEVVKLAKAGYHEVVLTGIHLSSYGVDLDGETLLTLIEKIHTIDGIERIRLGSLEPRIMSEEFVAAIASLPKLCPHFHLSLQSGCDETLKRMNRKYTAEEYYEVCKRLRKYF
;
A
#
# COMPACT_ATOMS: atom_id res chain seq x y z
N LEU A 1 15.81 -1.73 28.46
CA LEU A 1 17.14 -1.80 29.05
C LEU A 1 17.04 -1.79 30.58
N GLU A 2 16.34 -0.81 31.20
CA GLU A 2 16.19 -0.70 32.65
C GLU A 2 15.67 -1.99 33.32
N ALA A 3 14.60 -2.62 32.74
CA ALA A 3 14.07 -3.87 33.30
C ALA A 3 15.07 -5.03 33.21
N TYR A 4 15.95 -5.05 32.20
CA TYR A 4 17.02 -6.05 32.08
C TYR A 4 18.11 -5.85 33.14
N GLU A 5 18.52 -4.59 33.41
CA GLU A 5 19.50 -4.22 34.40
C GLU A 5 19.01 -4.53 35.81
N GLU A 6 17.70 -4.41 36.06
CA GLU A 6 17.06 -4.77 37.33
C GLU A 6 16.74 -6.28 37.47
N GLY A 7 17.06 -7.10 36.47
CA GLY A 7 16.78 -8.54 36.46
C GLY A 7 15.29 -8.89 36.42
N LYS A 8 14.43 -7.93 36.02
CA LYS A 8 12.99 -8.11 35.91
C LYS A 8 12.60 -8.65 34.50
N LYS A 9 11.70 -9.63 34.46
CA LYS A 9 11.07 -10.03 33.20
C LYS A 9 10.13 -8.93 32.75
N SER A 10 10.36 -8.36 31.56
CA SER A 10 9.46 -7.44 30.90
C SER A 10 8.83 -8.14 29.71
N GLU A 11 7.51 -8.26 29.69
CA GLU A 11 6.76 -8.71 28.51
C GLU A 11 6.13 -7.49 27.83
N ALA A 12 6.58 -7.17 26.62
CA ALA A 12 6.03 -6.11 25.79
C ALA A 12 5.25 -6.71 24.58
N ILE A 13 4.50 -7.80 24.85
CA ILE A 13 3.68 -8.44 23.82
C ILE A 13 2.32 -7.73 23.79
N ILE A 14 1.97 -7.18 22.62
CA ILE A 14 0.65 -6.60 22.35
C ILE A 14 -0.17 -7.54 21.45
N ASP A 15 -1.49 -7.58 21.64
CA ASP A 15 -2.36 -8.28 20.69
C ASP A 15 -2.53 -7.43 19.43
N ILE A 16 -1.73 -7.74 18.43
CA ILE A 16 -1.70 -7.04 17.15
C ILE A 16 -3.04 -7.05 16.41
N ASN A 17 -3.93 -8.01 16.69
CA ASN A 17 -5.25 -8.07 16.05
C ASN A 17 -6.21 -6.99 16.56
N HIS A 18 -5.96 -6.44 17.74
CA HIS A 18 -6.75 -5.38 18.34
C HIS A 18 -6.11 -3.99 18.22
N THR A 19 -4.89 -3.92 17.68
CA THR A 19 -4.19 -2.65 17.44
C THR A 19 -4.82 -1.92 16.25
N LYS A 20 -5.29 -0.71 16.47
CA LYS A 20 -5.90 0.15 15.45
C LYS A 20 -4.98 1.28 14.98
N GLU A 21 -3.98 1.62 15.79
CA GLU A 21 -3.07 2.71 15.49
C GLU A 21 -2.01 2.28 14.46
N TYR A 22 -1.74 3.15 13.51
CA TYR A 22 -0.61 3.00 12.60
C TYR A 22 0.67 3.47 13.31
N GLU A 23 1.71 2.68 13.26
CA GLU A 23 3.02 3.03 13.82
C GLU A 23 3.72 4.02 12.88
N GLU A 24 3.82 5.28 13.28
CA GLU A 24 4.44 6.33 12.49
C GLU A 24 5.97 6.24 12.54
N LEU A 25 6.56 5.87 11.43
CA LEU A 25 8.00 5.92 11.20
C LEU A 25 8.24 6.81 9.98
N SER A 26 8.65 8.06 10.22
CA SER A 26 9.01 8.98 9.14
C SER A 26 10.50 8.87 8.81
N LEU A 27 10.82 8.67 7.54
CA LEU A 27 12.19 8.72 7.03
C LEU A 27 12.42 10.05 6.32
N THR A 28 13.33 10.87 6.83
CA THR A 28 13.68 12.17 6.25
C THR A 28 14.76 12.09 5.18
N LYS A 29 15.54 11.01 5.13
CA LYS A 29 16.59 10.80 4.13
C LYS A 29 16.93 9.31 4.00
N THR A 30 16.86 8.79 2.78
CA THR A 30 17.45 7.50 2.39
C THR A 30 18.76 7.77 1.64
N ALA A 31 19.88 7.36 2.19
CA ALA A 31 21.23 7.83 1.81
C ALA A 31 21.67 7.50 0.38
N GLU A 32 21.00 6.61 -0.36
CA GLU A 32 21.47 6.09 -1.67
C GLU A 32 20.36 5.89 -2.73
N HIS A 33 19.14 6.37 -2.50
CA HIS A 33 18.04 6.15 -3.43
C HIS A 33 17.61 7.43 -4.14
N THR A 34 17.40 7.33 -5.46
CA THR A 34 16.86 8.43 -6.30
C THR A 34 15.34 8.63 -6.12
N ARG A 35 14.67 7.72 -5.38
CA ARG A 35 13.24 7.73 -5.08
C ARG A 35 12.99 7.41 -3.61
N ALA A 36 11.95 7.99 -3.04
CA ALA A 36 11.54 7.73 -1.67
C ALA A 36 10.42 6.68 -1.60
N TYR A 37 10.52 5.77 -0.63
CA TYR A 37 9.47 4.79 -0.35
C TYR A 37 8.62 5.28 0.81
N VAL A 38 7.33 5.43 0.58
CA VAL A 38 6.36 5.89 1.58
C VAL A 38 5.41 4.75 1.89
N LYS A 39 5.53 4.18 3.09
CA LYS A 39 4.61 3.15 3.55
C LYS A 39 3.33 3.79 4.06
N VAL A 40 2.22 3.53 3.38
CA VAL A 40 0.91 4.15 3.67
C VAL A 40 -0.09 3.20 4.32
N GLN A 41 0.22 1.88 4.34
CA GLN A 41 -0.70 0.88 4.83
C GLN A 41 0.04 -0.30 5.47
N ASP A 42 -0.49 -0.86 6.57
CA ASP A 42 0.01 -2.05 7.24
C ASP A 42 -1.13 -3.04 7.53
N GLY A 43 -0.76 -4.29 7.84
CA GLY A 43 -1.71 -5.37 8.10
C GLY A 43 -2.47 -5.82 6.85
N CYS A 44 -3.29 -6.87 6.99
CA CYS A 44 -4.05 -7.41 5.86
C CYS A 44 -5.25 -8.25 6.34
N ASN A 45 -6.40 -8.08 5.68
CA ASN A 45 -7.64 -8.82 5.98
C ASN A 45 -7.95 -9.92 4.94
N GLN A 46 -7.01 -10.27 4.03
CA GLN A 46 -7.30 -11.23 2.95
C GLN A 46 -7.28 -12.70 3.40
N PHE A 47 -6.50 -13.03 4.43
CA PHE A 47 -6.41 -14.40 4.96
C PHE A 47 -6.13 -15.46 3.87
N CYS A 48 -5.20 -15.16 2.96
CA CYS A 48 -4.74 -16.14 1.99
C CYS A 48 -4.17 -17.36 2.72
N SER A 49 -4.49 -18.56 2.27
CA SER A 49 -4.19 -19.83 2.98
C SER A 49 -2.69 -20.08 3.25
N TYR A 50 -1.82 -19.44 2.49
CA TYR A 50 -0.35 -19.55 2.60
C TYR A 50 0.31 -18.39 3.34
N CYS A 51 -0.47 -17.41 3.87
CA CYS A 51 0.06 -16.15 4.35
C CYS A 51 -0.11 -15.97 5.86
N ILE A 52 0.99 -15.71 6.56
CA ILE A 52 1.02 -15.47 8.00
C ILE A 52 0.70 -14.00 8.39
N ILE A 53 0.72 -13.09 7.42
CA ILE A 53 0.63 -11.64 7.67
C ILE A 53 -0.56 -11.23 8.54
N PRO A 54 -1.81 -11.70 8.33
CA PRO A 54 -2.94 -11.31 9.17
C PRO A 54 -2.75 -11.61 10.65
N TYR A 55 -1.90 -12.60 10.98
CA TYR A 55 -1.62 -13.05 12.33
C TYR A 55 -0.43 -12.33 12.97
N THR A 56 0.55 -11.91 12.17
CA THR A 56 1.79 -11.28 12.64
C THR A 56 1.81 -9.77 12.52
N ARG A 57 1.10 -9.23 11.51
CA ARG A 57 0.99 -7.77 11.27
C ARG A 57 -0.41 -7.25 11.61
N GLY A 58 -1.35 -8.12 11.93
CA GLY A 58 -2.71 -7.77 12.31
C GLY A 58 -3.58 -7.30 11.15
N ARG A 59 -4.66 -6.61 11.50
CA ARG A 59 -5.67 -6.10 10.56
C ARG A 59 -5.14 -4.91 9.77
N VAL A 60 -5.88 -4.55 8.72
CA VAL A 60 -5.61 -3.35 7.93
C VAL A 60 -5.54 -2.13 8.84
N ARG A 61 -4.49 -1.37 8.70
CA ARG A 61 -4.28 -0.05 9.30
C ARG A 61 -3.69 0.86 8.23
N SER A 62 -4.42 1.91 7.91
CA SER A 62 -4.02 2.92 6.95
C SER A 62 -3.49 4.16 7.67
N ARG A 63 -2.48 4.80 7.09
CA ARG A 63 -2.07 6.13 7.52
C ARG A 63 -3.10 7.15 7.04
N LYS A 64 -3.38 8.15 7.85
CA LYS A 64 -4.22 9.27 7.43
C LYS A 64 -3.59 9.96 6.21
N MET A 65 -4.42 10.35 5.28
CA MET A 65 -3.99 11.00 4.04
C MET A 65 -3.16 12.26 4.30
N GLU A 66 -3.50 13.05 5.32
CA GLU A 66 -2.79 14.27 5.64
C GLU A 66 -1.36 14.00 6.13
N ASP A 67 -1.15 12.98 6.97
CA ASP A 67 0.19 12.61 7.46
C ASP A 67 1.08 12.12 6.31
N VAL A 68 0.52 11.37 5.37
CA VAL A 68 1.22 10.94 4.14
C VAL A 68 1.56 12.14 3.26
N TYR A 69 0.61 13.07 3.08
CA TYR A 69 0.80 14.28 2.29
C TYR A 69 1.94 15.13 2.85
N GLU A 70 1.94 15.39 4.17
CA GLU A 70 3.00 16.16 4.82
C GLU A 70 4.39 15.51 4.67
N GLU A 71 4.47 14.17 4.79
CA GLU A 71 5.72 13.44 4.57
C GLU A 71 6.20 13.62 3.12
N VAL A 72 5.33 13.45 2.13
CA VAL A 72 5.70 13.62 0.72
C VAL A 72 6.12 15.07 0.41
N VAL A 73 5.49 16.08 1.02
CA VAL A 73 5.92 17.48 0.91
C VAL A 73 7.35 17.66 1.47
N LYS A 74 7.66 17.05 2.61
CA LYS A 74 9.01 17.10 3.19
C LYS A 74 10.03 16.42 2.27
N LEU A 75 9.67 15.28 1.67
CA LEU A 75 10.51 14.56 0.71
C LEU A 75 10.75 15.40 -0.58
N ALA A 76 9.72 16.04 -1.12
CA ALA A 76 9.85 16.94 -2.26
C ALA A 76 10.83 18.09 -1.96
N LYS A 77 10.69 18.74 -0.80
CA LYS A 77 11.62 19.78 -0.34
C LYS A 77 13.05 19.27 -0.13
N ALA A 78 13.22 18.01 0.20
CA ALA A 78 14.52 17.35 0.31
C ALA A 78 15.13 16.94 -1.05
N GLY A 79 14.44 17.21 -2.17
CA GLY A 79 14.92 16.98 -3.53
C GLY A 79 14.53 15.61 -4.12
N TYR A 80 13.59 14.89 -3.52
CA TYR A 80 13.03 13.69 -4.15
C TYR A 80 11.98 14.07 -5.19
N HIS A 81 12.13 13.55 -6.42
CA HIS A 81 11.20 13.76 -7.53
C HIS A 81 10.29 12.56 -7.78
N GLU A 82 10.57 11.42 -7.16
CA GLU A 82 9.77 10.20 -7.28
C GLU A 82 9.45 9.61 -5.91
N VAL A 83 8.19 9.27 -5.70
CA VAL A 83 7.72 8.53 -4.53
C VAL A 83 7.11 7.20 -4.93
N VAL A 84 7.35 6.18 -4.11
CA VAL A 84 6.75 4.85 -4.26
C VAL A 84 5.83 4.62 -3.07
N LEU A 85 4.51 4.60 -3.31
CA LEU A 85 3.53 4.26 -2.28
C LEU A 85 3.56 2.76 -2.04
N THR A 86 3.78 2.35 -0.81
CA THR A 86 3.89 0.94 -0.42
C THR A 86 2.95 0.58 0.72
N GLY A 87 2.65 -0.70 0.83
CA GLY A 87 1.87 -1.27 1.92
C GLY A 87 1.97 -2.79 1.91
N ILE A 88 1.52 -3.42 2.97
CA ILE A 88 1.37 -4.88 3.02
C ILE A 88 0.32 -5.33 2.01
N HIS A 89 -0.78 -4.59 1.92
CA HIS A 89 -1.83 -4.79 0.91
C HIS A 89 -2.36 -3.41 0.48
N LEU A 90 -1.59 -2.73 -0.37
CA LEU A 90 -1.84 -1.33 -0.77
C LEU A 90 -3.27 -1.11 -1.29
N SER A 91 -3.85 -2.11 -1.97
CA SER A 91 -5.25 -2.09 -2.44
C SER A 91 -6.30 -1.97 -1.31
N SER A 92 -5.91 -2.19 -0.05
CA SER A 92 -6.80 -2.01 1.11
C SER A 92 -6.60 -0.66 1.82
N TYR A 93 -5.80 0.25 1.26
CA TYR A 93 -5.67 1.58 1.86
C TYR A 93 -7.03 2.28 1.93
N GLY A 94 -7.31 2.85 3.09
CA GLY A 94 -8.53 3.61 3.36
C GLY A 94 -9.74 2.78 3.82
N VAL A 95 -9.67 1.44 3.80
CA VAL A 95 -10.80 0.56 4.22
C VAL A 95 -11.19 0.81 5.69
N ASP A 96 -10.25 1.26 6.50
CA ASP A 96 -10.38 1.56 7.93
C ASP A 96 -10.47 3.07 8.22
N LEU A 97 -10.55 3.90 7.19
CA LEU A 97 -10.65 5.36 7.27
C LEU A 97 -11.99 5.85 6.66
N ASP A 98 -12.54 6.91 7.23
CA ASP A 98 -13.78 7.51 6.74
C ASP A 98 -13.50 8.43 5.53
N GLY A 99 -13.99 8.01 4.35
CA GLY A 99 -13.95 8.82 3.13
C GLY A 99 -12.59 8.88 2.41
N GLU A 100 -11.55 8.28 2.96
CA GLU A 100 -10.25 8.17 2.32
C GLU A 100 -10.14 6.87 1.51
N THR A 101 -9.55 6.93 0.32
CA THR A 101 -9.29 5.77 -0.55
C THR A 101 -7.89 5.87 -1.15
N LEU A 102 -7.39 4.78 -1.73
CA LEU A 102 -6.12 4.83 -2.46
C LEU A 102 -6.17 5.86 -3.62
N LEU A 103 -7.31 6.00 -4.28
CA LEU A 103 -7.47 6.99 -5.35
C LEU A 103 -7.34 8.40 -4.82
N THR A 104 -8.10 8.76 -3.77
CA THR A 104 -8.05 10.11 -3.19
C THR A 104 -6.67 10.45 -2.62
N LEU A 105 -5.95 9.46 -2.09
CA LEU A 105 -4.57 9.64 -1.68
C LEU A 105 -3.65 9.96 -2.87
N ILE A 106 -3.76 9.20 -3.98
CA ILE A 106 -2.95 9.44 -5.19
C ILE A 106 -3.25 10.83 -5.76
N GLU A 107 -4.53 11.21 -5.85
CA GLU A 107 -4.95 12.54 -6.31
C GLU A 107 -4.37 13.66 -5.44
N LYS A 108 -4.41 13.50 -4.12
CA LYS A 108 -3.83 14.45 -3.16
C LYS A 108 -2.32 14.59 -3.36
N ILE A 109 -1.58 13.48 -3.45
CA ILE A 109 -0.13 13.49 -3.65
C ILE A 109 0.23 14.08 -5.03
N HIS A 110 -0.60 13.84 -6.04
CA HIS A 110 -0.41 14.38 -7.39
C HIS A 110 -0.35 15.92 -7.40
N THR A 111 -0.97 16.61 -6.44
CA THR A 111 -0.94 18.07 -6.35
C THR A 111 0.40 18.64 -5.83
N ILE A 112 1.29 17.81 -5.28
CA ILE A 112 2.51 18.27 -4.63
C ILE A 112 3.53 18.74 -5.67
N ASP A 113 3.97 19.98 -5.57
CA ASP A 113 5.05 20.52 -6.39
C ASP A 113 6.38 19.86 -6.04
N GLY A 114 7.22 19.64 -7.06
CA GLY A 114 8.51 18.95 -6.91
C GLY A 114 8.44 17.43 -7.04
N ILE A 115 7.29 16.79 -6.82
CA ILE A 115 7.08 15.39 -7.18
C ILE A 115 6.68 15.32 -8.66
N GLU A 116 7.42 14.56 -9.43
CA GLU A 116 7.21 14.34 -10.86
C GLU A 116 6.66 12.94 -11.17
N ARG A 117 6.93 11.96 -10.29
CA ARG A 117 6.52 10.58 -10.48
C ARG A 117 5.97 9.97 -9.20
N ILE A 118 4.83 9.32 -9.34
CA ILE A 118 4.18 8.53 -8.30
C ILE A 118 4.13 7.09 -8.78
N ARG A 119 4.74 6.18 -8.02
CA ARG A 119 4.73 4.76 -8.33
C ARG A 119 3.96 4.00 -7.26
N LEU A 120 3.20 3.00 -7.68
CA LEU A 120 2.47 2.13 -6.78
C LEU A 120 3.25 0.83 -6.54
N GLY A 121 3.26 0.36 -5.32
CA GLY A 121 3.71 -0.98 -4.94
C GLY A 121 2.78 -2.07 -5.49
N SER A 122 2.92 -3.28 -4.94
CA SER A 122 2.09 -4.41 -5.40
C SER A 122 0.61 -4.20 -5.11
N LEU A 123 -0.21 -4.48 -6.12
CA LEU A 123 -1.65 -4.31 -6.10
C LEU A 123 -2.37 -5.65 -6.29
N GLU A 124 -3.53 -5.75 -5.69
CA GLU A 124 -4.46 -6.84 -5.95
C GLU A 124 -5.38 -6.45 -7.11
N PRO A 125 -5.67 -7.37 -8.07
CA PRO A 125 -6.35 -7.00 -9.32
C PRO A 125 -7.74 -6.37 -9.14
N ARG A 126 -8.49 -6.71 -8.09
CA ARG A 126 -9.86 -6.24 -7.87
C ARG A 126 -10.00 -4.72 -7.67
N ILE A 127 -8.92 -4.01 -7.28
CA ILE A 127 -8.98 -2.56 -7.17
C ILE A 127 -9.05 -1.89 -8.56
N MET A 128 -8.63 -2.59 -9.61
CA MET A 128 -8.53 -2.07 -10.97
C MET A 128 -9.90 -2.08 -11.69
N SER A 129 -10.92 -1.43 -11.09
CA SER A 129 -12.19 -1.17 -11.78
C SER A 129 -11.99 -0.22 -12.97
N GLU A 130 -12.97 -0.12 -13.86
CA GLU A 130 -12.92 0.82 -15.01
C GLU A 130 -12.78 2.26 -14.52
N GLU A 131 -13.54 2.63 -13.47
CA GLU A 131 -13.52 3.97 -12.88
C GLU A 131 -12.16 4.29 -12.26
N PHE A 132 -11.59 3.35 -11.48
CA PHE A 132 -10.28 3.55 -10.87
C PHE A 132 -9.19 3.70 -11.93
N VAL A 133 -9.17 2.82 -12.94
CA VAL A 133 -8.15 2.86 -14.01
C VAL A 133 -8.28 4.13 -14.85
N ALA A 134 -9.51 4.55 -15.20
CA ALA A 134 -9.75 5.80 -15.92
C ALA A 134 -9.29 7.02 -15.10
N ALA A 135 -9.59 7.04 -13.80
CA ALA A 135 -9.19 8.15 -12.92
C ALA A 135 -7.66 8.25 -12.82
N ILE A 136 -6.96 7.15 -12.54
CA ILE A 136 -5.49 7.18 -12.41
C ILE A 136 -4.79 7.45 -13.75
N ALA A 137 -5.39 7.08 -14.88
CA ALA A 137 -4.85 7.38 -16.21
C ALA A 137 -4.90 8.89 -16.54
N SER A 138 -5.78 9.65 -15.88
CA SER A 138 -5.82 11.11 -16.02
C SER A 138 -4.75 11.85 -15.23
N LEU A 139 -3.95 11.14 -14.42
CA LEU A 139 -2.95 11.71 -13.53
C LEU A 139 -1.53 11.59 -14.13
N PRO A 140 -0.98 12.64 -14.79
CA PRO A 140 0.27 12.56 -15.55
C PRO A 140 1.51 12.21 -14.71
N LYS A 141 1.49 12.43 -13.41
CA LYS A 141 2.60 12.02 -12.53
C LYS A 141 2.57 10.53 -12.17
N LEU A 142 1.44 9.82 -12.40
CA LEU A 142 1.38 8.40 -12.10
C LEU A 142 2.16 7.60 -13.13
N CYS A 143 3.08 6.77 -12.66
CA CYS A 143 3.88 5.91 -13.53
C CYS A 143 3.01 4.81 -14.17
N PRO A 144 3.09 4.58 -15.50
CA PRO A 144 2.39 3.51 -16.19
C PRO A 144 3.06 2.14 -15.93
N HIS A 145 3.20 1.78 -14.67
CA HIS A 145 3.82 0.55 -14.22
C HIS A 145 3.01 -0.05 -13.09
N PHE A 146 2.46 -1.24 -13.29
CA PHE A 146 1.61 -1.94 -12.34
C PHE A 146 2.14 -3.34 -12.06
N HIS A 147 2.40 -3.65 -10.80
CA HIS A 147 2.70 -4.99 -10.35
C HIS A 147 1.43 -5.59 -9.75
N LEU A 148 0.75 -6.45 -10.49
CA LEU A 148 -0.47 -7.12 -10.08
C LEU A 148 -0.18 -8.54 -9.59
N SER A 149 -0.73 -8.91 -8.44
CA SER A 149 -0.53 -10.21 -7.82
C SER A 149 -1.44 -11.26 -8.45
N LEU A 150 -0.98 -12.00 -9.47
CA LEU A 150 -1.73 -13.12 -10.08
C LEU A 150 -1.81 -14.34 -9.16
N GLN A 151 -0.71 -14.73 -8.54
CA GLN A 151 -0.51 -15.92 -7.70
C GLN A 151 -0.61 -17.26 -8.46
N SER A 152 -1.64 -17.48 -9.28
CA SER A 152 -1.82 -18.66 -10.12
C SER A 152 -2.70 -18.37 -11.33
N GLY A 153 -2.45 -19.01 -12.46
CA GLY A 153 -3.35 -19.03 -13.63
C GLY A 153 -4.43 -20.11 -13.58
N CYS A 154 -4.56 -20.83 -12.46
CA CYS A 154 -5.54 -21.91 -12.28
C CYS A 154 -6.55 -21.53 -11.19
N ASP A 155 -7.83 -21.43 -11.55
CA ASP A 155 -8.90 -20.98 -10.64
C ASP A 155 -9.09 -21.90 -9.43
N GLU A 156 -8.93 -23.21 -9.59
CA GLU A 156 -8.99 -24.15 -8.47
C GLU A 156 -7.87 -23.86 -7.45
N THR A 157 -6.67 -23.54 -7.94
CA THR A 157 -5.55 -23.15 -7.08
C THR A 157 -5.82 -21.82 -6.40
N LEU A 158 -6.32 -20.81 -7.13
CA LEU A 158 -6.70 -19.51 -6.57
C LEU A 158 -7.75 -19.68 -5.46
N LYS A 159 -8.75 -20.51 -5.68
CA LYS A 159 -9.78 -20.83 -4.67
C LYS A 159 -9.16 -21.47 -3.41
N ARG A 160 -8.27 -22.46 -3.58
CA ARG A 160 -7.54 -23.07 -2.46
C ARG A 160 -6.63 -22.07 -1.72
N MET A 161 -6.06 -21.10 -2.45
CA MET A 161 -5.29 -19.99 -1.89
C MET A 161 -6.16 -18.94 -1.19
N ASN A 162 -7.48 -19.08 -1.20
CA ASN A 162 -8.44 -18.08 -0.72
C ASN A 162 -8.33 -16.72 -1.47
N ARG A 163 -7.95 -16.75 -2.77
CA ARG A 163 -7.97 -15.57 -3.62
C ARG A 163 -9.41 -15.29 -4.09
N LYS A 164 -9.74 -14.01 -4.25
CA LYS A 164 -11.12 -13.53 -4.51
C LYS A 164 -11.31 -13.08 -5.96
N TYR A 165 -10.53 -13.64 -6.87
CA TYR A 165 -10.60 -13.39 -8.31
C TYR A 165 -10.22 -14.67 -9.07
N THR A 166 -10.63 -14.74 -10.33
CA THR A 166 -10.29 -15.80 -11.29
C THR A 166 -9.13 -15.37 -12.20
N ALA A 167 -8.55 -16.32 -12.93
CA ALA A 167 -7.54 -16.05 -13.95
C ALA A 167 -8.11 -15.16 -15.08
N GLU A 168 -9.38 -15.37 -15.47
CA GLU A 168 -10.06 -14.55 -16.47
C GLU A 168 -10.27 -13.11 -15.99
N GLU A 169 -10.76 -12.90 -14.77
CA GLU A 169 -10.89 -11.56 -14.17
C GLU A 169 -9.56 -10.82 -14.13
N TYR A 170 -8.47 -11.52 -13.81
CA TYR A 170 -7.13 -10.95 -13.86
C TYR A 170 -6.73 -10.55 -15.28
N TYR A 171 -7.03 -11.39 -16.27
CA TYR A 171 -6.74 -11.10 -17.68
C TYR A 171 -7.51 -9.87 -18.19
N GLU A 172 -8.79 -9.74 -17.82
CA GLU A 172 -9.60 -8.56 -18.14
C GLU A 172 -9.02 -7.27 -17.53
N VAL A 173 -8.51 -7.35 -16.29
CA VAL A 173 -7.79 -6.23 -15.68
C VAL A 173 -6.54 -5.85 -16.49
N CYS A 174 -5.77 -6.82 -16.95
CA CYS A 174 -4.60 -6.56 -17.79
C CYS A 174 -4.99 -5.89 -19.13
N LYS A 175 -6.07 -6.35 -19.78
CA LYS A 175 -6.59 -5.71 -21.00
C LYS A 175 -7.04 -4.28 -20.74
N ARG A 176 -7.75 -4.06 -19.63
CA ARG A 176 -8.19 -2.72 -19.21
C ARG A 176 -7.00 -1.79 -19.03
N LEU A 177 -5.99 -2.17 -18.27
CA LEU A 177 -4.79 -1.36 -18.08
C LEU A 177 -4.10 -1.02 -19.40
N ARG A 178 -3.94 -1.99 -20.32
CA ARG A 178 -3.32 -1.76 -21.63
C ARG A 178 -4.15 -0.88 -22.57
N LYS A 179 -5.43 -0.66 -22.30
CA LYS A 179 -6.28 0.28 -23.04
C LYS A 179 -5.99 1.73 -22.65
N TYR A 180 -5.61 1.96 -21.38
CA TYR A 180 -5.42 3.30 -20.82
C TYR A 180 -3.95 3.74 -20.76
N PHE A 181 -3.05 2.79 -20.69
CA PHE A 181 -1.60 2.95 -20.58
C PHE A 181 -0.88 2.18 -21.70
#